data_45e9b46ef6f99c65a8e94a37a8605a7c
#
_entry.id   45e9b46ef6f99c65a8e94a37a8605a7c
#
_cell.length_a   1.000
_cell.length_b   1.000
_cell.length_c   1.000
_cell.angle_alpha   90.00
_cell.angle_beta   90.00
_cell.angle_gamma   90.00
#
_symmetry.space_group_name_H-M   'P 1'
#
loop_
_entity.id
_entity.type
_entity.pdbx_description
1 polymer ?
#
loop_
_entity_poly.entity_id
_entity_poly.type
_entity_poly.pdbx_seq_one_letter_code
_entity_poly.pdbx_strand_id
1 'polypeptide(L)'
;RWNDINGAVYWNGRYHIGYLQKISHDPEKVEADPRTGRVWDFSSWQHVSSRDLLHWRYHKASIKEDFPGYKGAYFNSGDVMDFMDIPTIIVNDPRRGICIYQSHDDNLDEWVPLPENPVIPIETENDSNTLMHGSRGWNKNFPEVVIFDPSGWKEGDTYYALIGNKNLRPGCEGDTVSLFKSADLKDWQYVGPFYKSDRKWTSEEEDCACSNFFPFGEKHMMVMHTHRP
;
A
#
# COMPACT_ATOMS: atom_id res chain seq x y z
N ARG A 1 -3.67 -12.64 13.91
CA ARG A 1 -2.58 -13.19 13.10
C ARG A 1 -1.81 -12.01 12.48
N TRP A 2 -0.50 -12.01 12.63
CA TRP A 2 0.39 -11.03 12.04
C TRP A 2 0.58 -11.35 10.57
N ASN A 3 0.65 -10.32 9.76
CA ASN A 3 0.83 -10.42 8.31
C ASN A 3 1.92 -9.41 7.89
N ASP A 4 1.96 -9.01 6.66
CA ASP A 4 2.99 -8.23 5.99
C ASP A 4 3.59 -7.10 6.84
N ILE A 5 4.91 -7.00 6.81
CA ILE A 5 5.63 -5.82 7.28
C ILE A 5 5.48 -4.73 6.22
N ASN A 6 4.98 -3.57 6.62
CA ASN A 6 4.69 -2.45 5.75
C ASN A 6 5.48 -1.23 6.21
N GLY A 7 6.49 -0.91 5.46
CA GLY A 7 7.32 0.26 5.70
C GLY A 7 8.14 0.22 6.99
N ALA A 8 9.30 0.80 6.91
CA ALA A 8 10.16 1.04 8.06
C ALA A 8 10.77 2.44 7.95
N VAL A 9 10.82 3.17 9.05
CA VAL A 9 11.43 4.49 9.08
C VAL A 9 12.23 4.70 10.36
N TYR A 10 13.37 5.38 10.26
CA TYR A 10 14.10 5.86 11.42
C TYR A 10 13.66 7.29 11.72
N TRP A 11 12.97 7.47 12.86
CA TRP A 11 12.43 8.75 13.24
C TRP A 11 12.64 9.00 14.73
N ASN A 12 13.03 10.22 15.08
CA ASN A 12 13.23 10.66 16.47
C ASN A 12 14.01 9.67 17.35
N GLY A 13 15.12 9.11 16.82
CA GLY A 13 16.01 8.19 17.54
C GLY A 13 15.47 6.76 17.67
N ARG A 14 14.46 6.37 16.88
CA ARG A 14 13.87 5.04 16.91
C ARG A 14 13.65 4.49 15.50
N TYR A 15 13.75 3.18 15.37
CA TYR A 15 13.27 2.43 14.22
C TYR A 15 11.79 2.15 14.41
N HIS A 16 10.97 2.59 13.47
CA HIS A 16 9.54 2.35 13.46
C HIS A 16 9.20 1.37 12.34
N ILE A 17 8.34 0.41 12.63
CA ILE A 17 7.88 -0.59 11.66
C ILE A 17 6.35 -0.64 11.70
N GLY A 18 5.74 -0.46 10.53
CA GLY A 18 4.34 -0.76 10.30
C GLY A 18 4.14 -2.24 9.95
N TYR A 19 3.00 -2.81 10.30
CA TYR A 19 2.64 -4.15 9.90
C TYR A 19 1.14 -4.35 9.89
N LEU A 20 0.68 -5.26 9.03
CA LEU A 20 -0.72 -5.66 9.01
C LEU A 20 -1.00 -6.69 10.10
N GLN A 21 -2.08 -6.46 10.81
CA GLN A 21 -2.62 -7.45 11.72
C GLN A 21 -4.06 -7.79 11.32
N LYS A 22 -4.28 -9.06 10.98
CA LYS A 22 -5.63 -9.59 10.85
C LYS A 22 -6.25 -9.71 12.24
N ILE A 23 -7.30 -8.96 12.48
CA ILE A 23 -8.08 -9.05 13.70
C ILE A 23 -9.07 -10.20 13.49
N SER A 24 -9.03 -11.20 14.35
CA SER A 24 -10.07 -12.24 14.36
C SER A 24 -11.38 -11.59 14.82
N HIS A 25 -12.38 -11.61 13.96
CA HIS A 25 -13.68 -11.04 14.27
C HIS A 25 -14.56 -12.06 14.96
N ASP A 26 -15.33 -11.57 15.90
CA ASP A 26 -16.55 -12.23 16.34
C ASP A 26 -17.46 -12.34 15.10
N PRO A 27 -17.74 -13.56 14.59
CA PRO A 27 -18.57 -13.73 13.39
C PRO A 27 -19.95 -13.07 13.50
N GLU A 28 -20.44 -12.83 14.72
CA GLU A 28 -21.71 -12.16 14.98
C GLU A 28 -21.67 -10.62 14.74
N LYS A 29 -20.46 -10.05 14.61
CA LYS A 29 -20.25 -8.61 14.43
C LYS A 29 -19.76 -8.21 13.04
N VAL A 30 -19.51 -9.17 12.17
CA VAL A 30 -18.98 -8.92 10.82
C VAL A 30 -20.13 -9.09 9.83
N GLU A 31 -20.54 -7.98 9.23
CA GLU A 31 -21.46 -8.03 8.10
C GLU A 31 -20.69 -8.49 6.86
N ALA A 32 -21.25 -9.50 6.18
CA ALA A 32 -20.74 -9.91 4.88
C ALA A 32 -20.87 -8.76 3.88
N ASP A 33 -19.89 -8.58 3.00
CA ASP A 33 -20.00 -7.64 1.88
C ASP A 33 -21.30 -7.96 1.11
N PRO A 34 -22.27 -7.04 1.05
CA PRO A 34 -23.56 -7.31 0.45
C PRO A 34 -23.51 -7.66 -1.04
N ARG A 35 -22.37 -7.38 -1.72
CA ARG A 35 -22.16 -7.66 -3.13
C ARG A 35 -21.60 -9.06 -3.37
N THR A 36 -20.78 -9.57 -2.46
CA THR A 36 -20.05 -10.83 -2.65
C THR A 36 -20.42 -11.91 -1.67
N GLY A 37 -21.16 -11.59 -0.59
CA GLY A 37 -21.46 -12.50 0.51
C GLY A 37 -20.25 -12.93 1.32
N ARG A 38 -19.07 -12.33 1.09
CA ARG A 38 -17.85 -12.69 1.79
C ARG A 38 -17.68 -11.89 3.07
N VAL A 39 -17.26 -12.57 4.09
CA VAL A 39 -16.76 -11.98 5.32
C VAL A 39 -15.27 -11.71 5.11
N TRP A 40 -14.89 -10.44 5.08
CA TRP A 40 -13.49 -10.06 4.95
C TRP A 40 -12.81 -10.08 6.31
N ASP A 41 -11.62 -10.67 6.37
CA ASP A 41 -10.72 -10.50 7.51
C ASP A 41 -10.18 -9.06 7.47
N PHE A 42 -10.60 -8.22 8.37
CA PHE A 42 -10.12 -6.84 8.44
C PHE A 42 -8.65 -6.80 8.83
N SER A 43 -7.87 -6.05 8.09
CA SER A 43 -6.48 -5.76 8.41
C SER A 43 -6.36 -4.34 8.94
N SER A 44 -5.72 -4.18 10.07
CA SER A 44 -5.35 -2.87 10.60
C SER A 44 -3.85 -2.66 10.48
N TRP A 45 -3.44 -1.42 10.24
CA TRP A 45 -2.05 -1.03 10.30
C TRP A 45 -1.64 -0.85 11.75
N GLN A 46 -0.81 -1.78 12.22
CA GLN A 46 -0.22 -1.75 13.55
C GLN A 46 1.17 -1.12 13.49
N HIS A 47 1.68 -0.72 14.65
CA HIS A 47 2.94 -0.02 14.75
C HIS A 47 3.75 -0.51 15.94
N VAL A 48 5.04 -0.75 15.70
CA VAL A 48 6.04 -1.01 16.73
C VAL A 48 7.27 -0.14 16.52
N SER A 49 7.99 0.16 17.58
CA SER A 49 9.27 0.86 17.47
C SER A 49 10.34 0.32 18.41
N SER A 50 11.61 0.50 18.01
CA SER A 50 12.77 0.08 18.79
C SER A 50 13.92 1.09 18.68
N ARG A 51 14.76 1.18 19.71
CA ARG A 51 16.02 1.93 19.67
C ARG A 51 17.21 1.08 19.24
N ASP A 52 17.11 -0.22 19.38
CA ASP A 52 18.21 -1.17 19.22
C ASP A 52 17.88 -2.39 18.36
N LEU A 53 16.70 -2.43 17.77
CA LEU A 53 16.14 -3.54 16.98
C LEU A 53 15.96 -4.86 17.76
N LEU A 54 16.18 -4.85 19.07
CA LEU A 54 16.04 -6.02 19.95
C LEU A 54 14.85 -5.86 20.90
N HIS A 55 14.67 -4.65 21.47
CA HIS A 55 13.61 -4.36 22.41
C HIS A 55 12.55 -3.49 21.73
N TRP A 56 11.35 -4.03 21.58
CA TRP A 56 10.25 -3.42 20.82
C TRP A 56 9.17 -2.89 21.74
N ARG A 57 8.73 -1.66 21.46
CA ARG A 57 7.55 -1.04 22.05
C ARG A 57 6.39 -1.16 21.06
N TYR A 58 5.23 -1.60 21.55
CA TYR A 58 3.96 -1.55 20.82
C TYR A 58 3.34 -0.17 20.94
N HIS A 59 2.80 0.31 19.85
CA HIS A 59 2.07 1.57 19.74
C HIS A 59 0.59 1.31 19.44
N LYS A 60 -0.17 2.40 19.36
CA LYS A 60 -1.52 2.34 18.82
C LYS A 60 -1.47 1.97 17.34
N ALA A 61 -2.57 1.43 16.81
CA ALA A 61 -2.70 1.24 15.36
C ALA A 61 -2.56 2.59 14.65
N SER A 62 -1.73 2.63 13.59
CA SER A 62 -1.45 3.87 12.85
C SER A 62 -2.68 4.40 12.13
N ILE A 63 -3.47 3.51 11.52
CA ILE A 63 -4.65 3.91 10.74
C ILE A 63 -5.89 3.26 11.35
N LYS A 64 -6.89 4.07 11.69
CA LYS A 64 -8.11 3.69 12.41
C LYS A 64 -9.37 4.26 11.78
N GLU A 65 -9.44 4.35 10.48
CA GLU A 65 -10.65 4.87 9.88
C GLU A 65 -11.82 3.87 9.96
N ASP A 66 -12.92 4.32 10.57
CA ASP A 66 -14.22 3.67 10.45
C ASP A 66 -14.93 4.22 9.20
N PHE A 67 -15.36 3.32 8.32
CA PHE A 67 -16.12 3.71 7.13
C PHE A 67 -17.61 3.50 7.33
N PRO A 68 -18.47 4.39 6.82
CA PRO A 68 -19.91 4.17 6.82
C PRO A 68 -20.25 2.81 6.18
N GLY A 69 -20.91 1.94 6.93
CA GLY A 69 -21.29 0.59 6.48
C GLY A 69 -20.23 -0.50 6.71
N TYR A 70 -19.05 -0.17 7.23
CA TYR A 70 -18.02 -1.14 7.61
C TYR A 70 -17.45 -0.78 8.97
N LYS A 71 -17.49 -1.71 9.92
CA LYS A 71 -16.83 -1.53 11.20
C LYS A 71 -15.37 -1.97 11.10
N GLY A 72 -14.46 -1.01 11.23
CA GLY A 72 -13.02 -1.23 11.23
C GLY A 72 -12.33 -0.85 9.92
N ALA A 73 -11.05 -0.48 10.04
CA ALA A 73 -10.21 -0.15 8.91
C ALA A 73 -9.83 -1.43 8.14
N TYR A 74 -9.93 -1.37 6.82
CA TYR A 74 -9.48 -2.42 5.93
C TYR A 74 -8.43 -1.83 5.00
N PHE A 75 -7.18 -2.16 5.27
CA PHE A 75 -6.05 -1.75 4.43
C PHE A 75 -5.27 -2.98 4.01
N ASN A 76 -4.75 -2.90 2.81
CA ASN A 76 -3.71 -3.80 2.35
C ASN A 76 -2.33 -3.21 2.64
N SER A 77 -1.34 -3.80 2.02
CA SER A 77 0.03 -3.35 2.15
C SER A 77 0.24 -1.94 1.61
N GLY A 78 1.32 -1.35 1.99
CA GLY A 78 1.79 -0.04 1.63
C GLY A 78 3.17 0.17 2.25
N ASP A 79 3.57 1.42 2.40
CA ASP A 79 4.90 1.77 2.85
C ASP A 79 4.90 3.06 3.68
N VAL A 80 5.97 3.28 4.44
CA VAL A 80 6.34 4.60 4.93
C VAL A 80 7.33 5.19 3.93
N MET A 81 6.92 6.22 3.22
CA MET A 81 7.69 6.80 2.10
C MET A 81 9.07 7.27 2.57
N ASP A 82 10.09 6.94 1.76
CA ASP A 82 11.48 7.30 2.04
C ASP A 82 11.79 8.78 1.77
N PHE A 83 12.75 9.32 2.51
CA PHE A 83 13.29 10.70 2.35
C PHE A 83 12.28 11.82 2.53
N MET A 84 11.19 11.56 3.27
CA MET A 84 10.17 12.56 3.55
C MET A 84 10.58 13.48 4.71
N ASP A 85 10.27 14.76 4.60
CA ASP A 85 10.44 15.74 5.68
C ASP A 85 9.45 15.51 6.83
N ILE A 86 8.28 14.99 6.48
CA ILE A 86 7.21 14.60 7.39
C ILE A 86 6.95 13.11 7.17
N PRO A 87 6.99 12.26 8.21
CA PRO A 87 6.67 10.84 8.06
C PRO A 87 5.33 10.65 7.36
N THR A 88 5.35 9.93 6.25
CA THR A 88 4.22 9.81 5.34
C THR A 88 3.99 8.34 4.99
N ILE A 89 2.81 7.83 5.30
CA ILE A 89 2.34 6.51 4.85
C ILE A 89 1.66 6.66 3.48
N ILE A 90 2.02 5.78 2.55
CA ILE A 90 1.29 5.51 1.32
C ILE A 90 0.71 4.09 1.41
N VAL A 91 -0.59 3.93 1.23
CA VAL A 91 -1.26 2.66 1.50
C VAL A 91 -2.39 2.38 0.52
N ASN A 92 -2.61 1.11 0.23
CA ASN A 92 -3.75 0.66 -0.55
C ASN A 92 -4.99 0.45 0.33
N ASP A 93 -6.02 1.28 0.13
CA ASP A 93 -7.39 0.98 0.54
C ASP A 93 -8.10 0.28 -0.63
N PRO A 94 -8.38 -1.02 -0.52
CA PRO A 94 -8.94 -1.81 -1.62
C PRO A 94 -10.34 -1.38 -2.06
N ARG A 95 -10.98 -0.49 -1.31
CA ARG A 95 -12.31 0.05 -1.62
C ARG A 95 -12.26 1.38 -2.35
N ARG A 96 -11.17 2.13 -2.16
CA ARG A 96 -11.06 3.51 -2.65
C ARG A 96 -9.86 3.72 -3.58
N GLY A 97 -8.73 3.06 -3.31
CA GLY A 97 -7.47 3.26 -4.03
C GLY A 97 -6.32 3.62 -3.09
N ILE A 98 -5.34 4.33 -3.60
CA ILE A 98 -4.17 4.75 -2.81
C ILE A 98 -4.52 5.95 -1.93
N CYS A 99 -4.21 5.80 -0.65
CA CYS A 99 -4.39 6.83 0.37
C CYS A 99 -3.05 7.21 1.00
N ILE A 100 -2.96 8.46 1.45
CA ILE A 100 -1.76 9.02 2.11
C ILE A 100 -2.15 9.55 3.48
N TYR A 101 -1.29 9.28 4.46
CA TYR A 101 -1.41 9.75 5.84
C TYR A 101 -0.09 10.36 6.28
N GLN A 102 -0.14 11.45 7.05
CA GLN A 102 1.03 12.11 7.59
C GLN A 102 1.00 12.14 9.12
N SER A 103 2.18 12.02 9.74
CA SER A 103 2.30 12.16 11.20
C SER A 103 3.13 13.39 11.55
N HIS A 104 2.61 14.20 12.46
CA HIS A 104 3.30 15.34 13.06
C HIS A 104 3.66 15.08 14.53
N ASP A 105 3.53 13.84 14.97
CA ASP A 105 3.78 13.37 16.32
C ASP A 105 5.11 12.63 16.41
N ASP A 106 5.92 12.97 17.39
CA ASP A 106 7.27 12.44 17.60
C ASP A 106 7.34 10.92 17.75
N ASN A 107 6.27 10.28 18.22
CA ASN A 107 6.18 8.84 18.40
C ASN A 107 5.52 8.12 17.23
N LEU A 108 5.00 8.85 16.24
CA LEU A 108 4.20 8.33 15.13
C LEU A 108 2.94 7.57 15.62
N ASP A 109 2.32 8.04 16.69
CA ASP A 109 1.10 7.48 17.28
C ASP A 109 -0.18 8.06 16.62
N GLU A 110 -0.07 9.24 15.99
CA GLU A 110 -1.18 9.96 15.36
C GLU A 110 -0.89 10.17 13.87
N TRP A 111 -1.73 9.58 13.02
CA TRP A 111 -1.64 9.70 11.57
C TRP A 111 -2.89 10.36 11.02
N VAL A 112 -2.70 11.42 10.26
CA VAL A 112 -3.77 12.25 9.71
C VAL A 112 -3.89 11.98 8.21
N PRO A 113 -5.08 11.60 7.73
CA PRO A 113 -5.30 11.41 6.29
C PRO A 113 -5.21 12.73 5.54
N LEU A 114 -4.68 12.72 4.31
CA LEU A 114 -4.83 13.85 3.42
C LEU A 114 -6.31 14.05 3.08
N PRO A 115 -6.79 15.31 3.03
CA PRO A 115 -8.19 15.60 2.67
C PRO A 115 -8.58 15.08 1.28
N GLU A 116 -7.62 14.96 0.38
CA GLU A 116 -7.78 14.52 -1.00
C GLU A 116 -7.81 12.99 -1.17
N ASN A 117 -7.68 12.22 -0.09
CA ASN A 117 -7.75 10.76 -0.18
C ASN A 117 -9.09 10.24 -0.74
N PRO A 118 -9.05 9.27 -1.66
CA PRO A 118 -7.88 8.60 -2.21
C PRO A 118 -7.18 9.46 -3.28
N VAL A 119 -5.86 9.58 -3.19
CA VAL A 119 -5.05 10.37 -4.14
C VAL A 119 -4.89 9.69 -5.51
N ILE A 120 -4.99 8.36 -5.57
CA ILE A 120 -5.13 7.58 -6.80
C ILE A 120 -6.38 6.71 -6.63
N PRO A 121 -7.54 7.18 -7.08
CA PRO A 121 -8.81 6.46 -6.90
C PRO A 121 -8.90 5.22 -7.79
N ILE A 122 -9.72 4.26 -7.36
CA ILE A 122 -10.13 3.12 -8.17
C ILE A 122 -11.56 3.28 -8.64
N GLU A 123 -11.86 2.77 -9.83
CA GLU A 123 -13.22 2.67 -10.35
C GLU A 123 -13.91 1.47 -9.69
N THR A 124 -15.10 1.69 -9.19
CA THR A 124 -15.93 0.65 -8.56
C THR A 124 -17.02 0.14 -9.51
N GLU A 125 -16.76 0.11 -10.81
CA GLU A 125 -17.71 -0.49 -11.71
C GLU A 125 -17.98 -1.95 -11.33
N ASN A 126 -19.25 -2.36 -11.50
CA ASN A 126 -19.82 -3.66 -11.11
C ASN A 126 -19.13 -4.90 -11.73
N ASP A 127 -17.84 -4.87 -11.90
CA ASP A 127 -17.07 -6.01 -12.33
C ASP A 127 -16.83 -6.94 -11.15
N SER A 128 -17.63 -8.00 -11.10
CA SER A 128 -17.50 -9.09 -10.13
C SER A 128 -16.10 -9.71 -10.10
N ASN A 129 -15.32 -9.60 -11.19
CA ASN A 129 -13.96 -10.13 -11.26
C ASN A 129 -12.96 -9.26 -10.49
N THR A 130 -13.07 -7.95 -10.54
CA THR A 130 -12.21 -7.03 -9.78
C THR A 130 -12.42 -7.21 -8.27
N LEU A 131 -13.66 -7.48 -7.86
CA LEU A 131 -14.02 -7.72 -6.46
C LEU A 131 -13.66 -9.14 -5.98
N MET A 132 -13.63 -10.13 -6.89
CA MET A 132 -13.33 -11.53 -6.53
C MET A 132 -11.85 -11.77 -6.16
N HIS A 133 -10.95 -10.94 -6.63
CA HIS A 133 -9.51 -11.05 -6.32
C HIS A 133 -9.06 -10.12 -5.17
N GLY A 134 -10.01 -9.58 -4.44
CA GLY A 134 -9.88 -8.84 -3.18
C GLY A 134 -8.78 -7.79 -3.22
N SER A 135 -9.14 -6.53 -3.39
CA SER A 135 -8.25 -5.41 -3.13
C SER A 135 -7.47 -4.79 -4.29
N ARG A 136 -7.74 -5.17 -5.51
CA ARG A 136 -7.00 -4.67 -6.67
C ARG A 136 -7.98 -3.97 -7.60
N GLY A 137 -7.93 -2.65 -7.59
CA GLY A 137 -8.75 -1.81 -8.44
C GLY A 137 -7.99 -1.35 -9.68
N TRP A 138 -8.68 -0.63 -10.53
CA TRP A 138 -8.11 0.02 -11.70
C TRP A 138 -8.62 1.45 -11.80
N ASN A 139 -8.00 2.25 -12.65
CA ASN A 139 -8.43 3.62 -12.92
C ASN A 139 -8.52 3.84 -14.43
N LYS A 140 -9.57 4.49 -14.89
CA LYS A 140 -9.79 4.74 -16.34
C LYS A 140 -8.72 5.61 -17.00
N ASN A 141 -8.00 6.42 -16.21
CA ASN A 141 -6.96 7.30 -16.73
C ASN A 141 -5.64 6.56 -17.02
N PHE A 142 -5.46 5.37 -16.44
CA PHE A 142 -4.32 4.49 -16.68
C PHE A 142 -4.78 3.01 -16.59
N PRO A 143 -5.56 2.58 -17.58
CA PRO A 143 -6.27 1.30 -17.55
C PRO A 143 -5.35 0.07 -17.59
N GLU A 144 -4.07 0.25 -17.92
CA GLU A 144 -3.05 -0.80 -17.92
C GLU A 144 -2.49 -1.09 -16.53
N VAL A 145 -2.81 -0.28 -15.53
CA VAL A 145 -2.30 -0.43 -14.17
C VAL A 145 -3.36 -1.03 -13.26
N VAL A 146 -2.97 -2.04 -12.50
CA VAL A 146 -3.74 -2.57 -11.36
C VAL A 146 -3.27 -1.86 -10.10
N ILE A 147 -4.18 -1.24 -9.38
CA ILE A 147 -3.86 -0.43 -8.19
C ILE A 147 -3.79 -1.33 -6.96
N PHE A 148 -2.58 -1.56 -6.43
CA PHE A 148 -2.35 -2.24 -5.15
C PHE A 148 -0.93 -2.02 -4.62
N ASP A 149 -0.73 -2.27 -3.34
CA ASP A 149 0.53 -2.36 -2.58
C ASP A 149 1.60 -1.35 -2.99
N PRO A 150 1.39 -0.05 -2.74
CA PRO A 150 2.30 1.01 -3.13
C PRO A 150 3.52 1.09 -2.22
N SER A 151 4.61 1.63 -2.77
CA SER A 151 5.72 2.22 -2.02
C SER A 151 6.04 3.60 -2.57
N GLY A 152 6.88 4.39 -1.90
CA GLY A 152 7.21 5.70 -2.42
C GLY A 152 8.41 6.38 -1.76
N TRP A 153 8.89 7.43 -2.42
CA TRP A 153 9.99 8.28 -1.92
C TRP A 153 9.87 9.72 -2.42
N LYS A 154 10.65 10.59 -1.80
CA LYS A 154 10.84 11.97 -2.26
C LYS A 154 12.25 12.13 -2.85
N GLU A 155 12.36 12.81 -4.00
CA GLU A 155 13.61 13.20 -4.59
C GLU A 155 13.52 14.66 -5.08
N GLY A 156 14.30 15.55 -4.48
CA GLY A 156 14.15 16.99 -4.69
C GLY A 156 12.74 17.46 -4.29
N ASP A 157 12.06 18.13 -5.21
CA ASP A 157 10.68 18.62 -5.01
C ASP A 157 9.61 17.67 -5.59
N THR A 158 10.00 16.46 -5.94
CA THR A 158 9.09 15.49 -6.57
C THR A 158 8.91 14.27 -5.67
N TYR A 159 7.66 13.83 -5.56
CA TYR A 159 7.27 12.59 -4.92
C TYR A 159 7.08 11.51 -5.98
N TYR A 160 7.54 10.32 -5.68
CA TYR A 160 7.41 9.15 -6.55
C TYR A 160 6.70 8.03 -5.82
N ALA A 161 5.95 7.23 -6.57
CA ALA A 161 5.33 6.02 -6.07
C ALA A 161 5.49 4.88 -7.07
N LEU A 162 5.77 3.70 -6.53
CA LEU A 162 5.77 2.43 -7.27
C LEU A 162 4.52 1.67 -6.91
N ILE A 163 3.89 1.09 -7.92
CA ILE A 163 2.75 0.19 -7.77
C ILE A 163 3.04 -1.04 -8.60
N GLY A 164 3.07 -2.21 -7.96
CA GLY A 164 3.18 -3.48 -8.65
C GLY A 164 1.98 -3.71 -9.57
N ASN A 165 2.15 -4.50 -10.60
CA ASN A 165 1.09 -4.78 -11.55
C ASN A 165 0.87 -6.27 -11.72
N LYS A 166 -0.34 -6.67 -12.09
CA LYS A 166 -0.74 -8.06 -12.28
C LYS A 166 -1.65 -8.21 -13.49
N ASN A 167 -1.50 -9.33 -14.18
CA ASN A 167 -2.36 -9.72 -15.29
C ASN A 167 -3.76 -10.14 -14.77
N LEU A 168 -4.60 -9.17 -14.43
CA LEU A 168 -5.97 -9.42 -13.96
C LEU A 168 -7.04 -9.10 -15.00
N ARG A 169 -6.67 -8.42 -16.09
CA ARG A 169 -7.59 -7.98 -17.15
C ARG A 169 -6.83 -7.74 -18.46
N PRO A 170 -7.51 -7.78 -19.61
CA PRO A 170 -6.90 -7.44 -20.88
C PRO A 170 -6.21 -6.08 -20.85
N GLY A 171 -4.97 -6.01 -21.30
CA GLY A 171 -4.15 -4.80 -21.32
C GLY A 171 -3.32 -4.55 -20.06
N CYS A 172 -3.54 -5.27 -18.96
CA CYS A 172 -2.66 -5.25 -17.80
C CYS A 172 -1.62 -6.36 -17.94
N GLU A 173 -0.34 -6.01 -17.90
CA GLU A 173 0.74 -6.98 -17.86
C GLU A 173 1.12 -7.25 -16.40
N GLY A 174 1.19 -8.51 -16.03
CA GLY A 174 1.78 -8.93 -14.75
C GLY A 174 3.30 -8.79 -14.77
N ASP A 175 3.92 -9.04 -13.62
CA ASP A 175 5.36 -9.03 -13.44
C ASP A 175 6.01 -7.70 -13.89
N THR A 176 5.33 -6.60 -13.60
CA THR A 176 5.76 -5.23 -13.91
C THR A 176 5.53 -4.33 -12.70
N VAL A 177 6.24 -3.20 -12.67
CA VAL A 177 6.06 -2.15 -11.67
C VAL A 177 5.81 -0.84 -12.39
N SER A 178 4.75 -0.16 -12.02
CA SER A 178 4.34 1.14 -12.55
C SER A 178 4.89 2.28 -11.72
N LEU A 179 5.37 3.34 -12.38
CA LEU A 179 5.86 4.56 -11.74
C LEU A 179 4.81 5.67 -11.84
N PHE A 180 4.58 6.30 -10.71
CA PHE A 180 3.82 7.54 -10.58
C PHE A 180 4.68 8.65 -10.00
N LYS A 181 4.33 9.89 -10.28
CA LYS A 181 4.96 11.08 -9.68
C LYS A 181 3.92 12.13 -9.30
N SER A 182 4.27 12.92 -8.30
CA SER A 182 3.49 14.07 -7.84
C SER A 182 4.39 15.21 -7.39
N ALA A 183 3.91 16.45 -7.49
CA ALA A 183 4.59 17.63 -6.93
C ALA A 183 4.08 17.99 -5.53
N ASP A 184 2.93 17.43 -5.09
CA ASP A 184 2.20 17.90 -3.91
C ASP A 184 1.55 16.78 -3.07
N LEU A 185 1.81 15.51 -3.41
CA LEU A 185 1.20 14.31 -2.83
C LEU A 185 -0.29 14.12 -3.15
N LYS A 186 -0.92 15.04 -3.87
CA LYS A 186 -2.36 15.04 -4.16
C LYS A 186 -2.66 14.61 -5.59
N ASP A 187 -2.01 15.28 -6.54
CA ASP A 187 -2.18 15.02 -7.96
C ASP A 187 -1.07 14.11 -8.46
N TRP A 188 -1.41 12.86 -8.75
CA TRP A 188 -0.49 11.83 -9.20
C TRP A 188 -0.62 11.57 -10.69
N GLN A 189 0.51 11.61 -11.38
CA GLN A 189 0.62 11.33 -12.80
C GLN A 189 1.27 9.98 -13.02
N TYR A 190 0.66 9.13 -13.81
CA TYR A 190 1.28 7.92 -14.32
C TYR A 190 2.41 8.26 -15.31
N VAL A 191 3.61 7.77 -15.04
CA VAL A 191 4.79 8.02 -15.88
C VAL A 191 4.98 6.93 -16.90
N GLY A 192 4.69 5.69 -16.51
CA GLY A 192 4.90 4.49 -17.31
C GLY A 192 5.43 3.31 -16.48
N PRO A 193 5.77 2.21 -17.13
CA PRO A 193 6.40 1.08 -16.46
C PRO A 193 7.81 1.47 -15.98
N PHE A 194 8.07 1.25 -14.69
CA PHE A 194 9.39 1.41 -14.07
C PHE A 194 10.26 0.16 -14.25
N TYR A 195 9.62 -0.99 -14.07
CA TYR A 195 10.22 -2.30 -14.27
C TYR A 195 9.28 -3.17 -15.09
N LYS A 196 9.86 -3.93 -15.99
CA LYS A 196 9.18 -4.97 -16.75
C LYS A 196 10.08 -6.20 -16.77
N SER A 197 9.57 -7.31 -16.29
CA SER A 197 10.31 -8.57 -16.30
C SER A 197 10.61 -9.04 -17.73
N ASP A 198 11.78 -9.63 -17.91
CA ASP A 198 12.12 -10.35 -19.15
C ASP A 198 11.56 -11.78 -19.17
N ARG A 199 10.78 -12.14 -18.15
CA ARG A 199 10.09 -13.42 -18.02
C ARG A 199 11.00 -14.66 -17.98
N LYS A 200 12.28 -14.47 -17.63
CA LYS A 200 13.20 -15.60 -17.46
C LYS A 200 13.00 -16.35 -16.15
N TRP A 201 12.56 -15.64 -15.10
CA TRP A 201 12.51 -16.18 -13.74
C TRP A 201 11.09 -16.23 -13.18
N THR A 202 10.21 -15.41 -13.70
CA THR A 202 8.83 -15.25 -13.28
C THR A 202 7.90 -15.31 -14.47
N SER A 203 6.64 -15.71 -14.25
CA SER A 203 5.62 -15.77 -15.28
C SER A 203 4.87 -14.44 -15.44
N GLU A 204 4.14 -14.28 -16.53
CA GLU A 204 3.27 -13.11 -16.72
C GLU A 204 2.09 -13.04 -15.75
N GLU A 205 1.83 -14.13 -15.04
CA GLU A 205 0.78 -14.19 -14.03
C GLU A 205 1.23 -13.65 -12.66
N GLU A 206 2.54 -13.41 -12.51
CA GLU A 206 3.09 -12.87 -11.27
C GLU A 206 2.75 -11.39 -11.09
N ASP A 207 2.84 -10.97 -9.84
CA ASP A 207 2.78 -9.58 -9.44
C ASP A 207 4.12 -9.16 -8.81
N CYS A 208 4.41 -7.89 -8.89
CA CYS A 208 5.54 -7.28 -8.20
C CYS A 208 5.02 -6.55 -6.96
N ALA A 209 4.46 -7.31 -6.00
CA ALA A 209 3.84 -6.75 -4.82
C ALA A 209 4.86 -6.09 -3.88
N CYS A 210 4.46 -5.05 -3.17
CA CYS A 210 5.28 -4.37 -2.16
C CYS A 210 6.68 -4.00 -2.67
N SER A 211 6.75 -3.42 -3.88
CA SER A 211 8.02 -3.03 -4.50
C SER A 211 8.65 -1.88 -3.73
N ASN A 212 9.89 -2.03 -3.26
CA ASN A 212 10.68 -0.97 -2.68
C ASN A 212 11.89 -0.66 -3.56
N PHE A 213 12.21 0.63 -3.70
CA PHE A 213 13.35 1.11 -4.49
C PHE A 213 14.16 2.09 -3.66
N PHE A 214 15.46 1.81 -3.48
CA PHE A 214 16.32 2.58 -2.58
C PHE A 214 17.79 2.59 -3.05
N PRO A 215 18.58 3.60 -2.64
CA PRO A 215 20.00 3.65 -2.91
C PRO A 215 20.75 2.50 -2.22
N PHE A 216 21.69 1.90 -2.94
CA PHE A 216 22.57 0.86 -2.43
C PHE A 216 24.00 1.05 -2.98
N GLY A 217 24.84 1.71 -2.21
CA GLY A 217 26.18 2.15 -2.65
C GLY A 217 26.06 3.16 -3.81
N GLU A 218 26.74 2.90 -4.92
CA GLU A 218 26.69 3.73 -6.14
C GLU A 218 25.54 3.33 -7.09
N LYS A 219 24.68 2.41 -6.67
CA LYS A 219 23.55 1.89 -7.45
C LYS A 219 22.25 2.06 -6.69
N HIS A 220 21.18 1.66 -7.32
CA HIS A 220 19.90 1.47 -6.67
C HIS A 220 19.51 -0.01 -6.68
N MET A 221 18.77 -0.41 -5.69
CA MET A 221 18.19 -1.74 -5.58
C MET A 221 16.67 -1.64 -5.60
N MET A 222 16.03 -2.55 -6.30
CA MET A 222 14.60 -2.77 -6.19
C MET A 222 14.37 -4.17 -5.60
N VAL A 223 13.49 -4.24 -4.61
CA VAL A 223 13.05 -5.49 -3.97
C VAL A 223 11.55 -5.58 -4.10
N MET A 224 11.03 -6.73 -4.42
CA MET A 224 9.60 -6.98 -4.57
C MET A 224 9.25 -8.40 -4.15
N HIS A 225 7.98 -8.64 -3.88
CA HIS A 225 7.45 -9.97 -3.62
C HIS A 225 6.77 -10.55 -4.85
N THR A 226 6.90 -11.86 -5.05
CA THR A 226 6.11 -12.64 -5.99
C THR A 226 5.19 -13.57 -5.22
N HIS A 227 3.95 -13.75 -5.68
CA HIS A 227 2.97 -14.63 -5.03
C HIS A 227 2.96 -16.03 -5.60
N ARG A 228 3.55 -16.22 -6.77
CA ARG A 228 3.64 -17.50 -7.48
C ARG A 228 5.06 -17.67 -8.00
N PRO A 229 5.89 -18.44 -7.29
CA PRO A 229 7.27 -18.72 -7.73
C PRO A 229 7.30 -19.63 -8.97
#